data_35fd85b277381ec32ff8957a058b9b1d
#
_entry.id   35fd85b277381ec32ff8957a058b9b1d
#
_cell.length_a   1.000
_cell.length_b   1.000
_cell.length_c   1.000
_cell.angle_alpha   90.00
_cell.angle_beta   90.00
_cell.angle_gamma   90.00
#
_symmetry.space_group_name_H-M   'P 1'
#
loop_
_entity.id
_entity.type
_entity.pdbx_description
1 polymer ?
#
loop_
_entity_poly.entity_id
_entity_poly.type
_entity_poly.pdbx_seq_one_letter_code
_entity_poly.pdbx_strand_id
1 'polypeptide(L)'
;MKYDLIIVGAGPSGIFTAFELNRKQPDKKILLIEQGKAIEKRNCPKDKTKKCVNCQPYCSITTGFSGAGAFSDGKLSLSPEVGGDLPELIGYDYVQELIDYTDKIYLQFGADTKVEGVESKEEIKEVRRKAIEAGLKLVDCPIRHLGTEKAQEIYQKIQNYLVDNGVEIKFGTQTTDIIVEDGFIKGVAVTDSLKKTADEKFYADNVVISAGRKGADWLKSLCVEHDISHRAGTVDIGVRVEVRNEVMERVNNILYESKLIGYPAPFKDKVRTFCQNPGGFVSQENYDDNLAVVNGHSYKDKKSNNTNLAILSSHNFSHPFNQPIKYGAKVAELLNMLGGGRILVQRYGDILDGKRTWQNELSRSNVVPTLPDAVAGDITSAMPYRTMTNIINFIEALNTVVPGFAGTETLLYGPEVKFYSNKVEISQEFETSIKNLYCLGDSSGWTRGLMMASLMGVRMGQILSNK
;
A
#
# COMPACT_ATOMS: atom_id res chain seq x y z
N MET A 1 -11.52 -7.05 33.69
CA MET A 1 -11.15 -8.39 33.19
C MET A 1 -9.76 -8.27 32.60
N LYS A 2 -8.87 -9.22 32.82
CA LYS A 2 -7.51 -9.21 32.25
C LYS A 2 -7.44 -10.19 31.10
N TYR A 3 -6.84 -9.78 29.98
CA TYR A 3 -6.57 -10.62 28.81
C TYR A 3 -5.11 -11.06 28.78
N ASP A 4 -4.82 -12.13 28.06
CA ASP A 4 -3.43 -12.52 27.74
C ASP A 4 -2.87 -11.65 26.61
N LEU A 5 -3.76 -11.26 25.67
CA LEU A 5 -3.43 -10.43 24.51
C LEU A 5 -4.55 -9.47 24.16
N ILE A 6 -4.21 -8.20 23.97
CA ILE A 6 -5.05 -7.22 23.29
C ILE A 6 -4.44 -6.89 21.93
N ILE A 7 -5.26 -6.93 20.89
CA ILE A 7 -4.89 -6.56 19.51
C ILE A 7 -5.70 -5.32 19.11
N VAL A 8 -5.00 -4.26 18.72
CA VAL A 8 -5.60 -3.00 18.26
C VAL A 8 -5.61 -2.98 16.74
N GLY A 9 -6.81 -3.07 16.16
CA GLY A 9 -7.05 -3.09 14.71
C GLY A 9 -7.26 -4.49 14.15
N ALA A 10 -8.44 -4.70 13.54
CA ALA A 10 -8.81 -5.94 12.86
C ALA A 10 -8.48 -5.90 11.35
N GLY A 11 -7.33 -5.34 10.99
CA GLY A 11 -6.72 -5.51 9.67
C GLY A 11 -6.05 -6.89 9.53
N PRO A 12 -5.49 -7.23 8.35
CA PRO A 12 -4.89 -8.54 8.11
C PRO A 12 -3.86 -8.95 9.18
N SER A 13 -2.97 -8.06 9.61
CA SER A 13 -1.97 -8.38 10.64
C SER A 13 -2.59 -8.72 11.99
N GLY A 14 -3.59 -7.97 12.45
CA GLY A 14 -4.28 -8.26 13.71
C GLY A 14 -5.09 -9.56 13.66
N ILE A 15 -5.82 -9.77 12.58
CA ILE A 15 -6.61 -10.99 12.34
C ILE A 15 -5.74 -12.24 12.35
N PHE A 16 -4.63 -12.24 11.61
CA PHE A 16 -3.74 -13.39 11.51
C PHE A 16 -2.92 -13.61 12.79
N THR A 17 -2.67 -12.56 13.60
CA THR A 17 -2.12 -12.71 14.96
C THR A 17 -3.10 -13.46 15.85
N ALA A 18 -4.36 -13.03 15.89
CA ALA A 18 -5.41 -13.70 16.66
C ALA A 18 -5.62 -15.14 16.21
N PHE A 19 -5.70 -15.36 14.89
CA PHE A 19 -5.90 -16.69 14.30
C PHE A 19 -4.79 -17.67 14.68
N GLU A 20 -3.53 -17.28 14.47
CA GLU A 20 -2.40 -18.17 14.70
C GLU A 20 -2.18 -18.47 16.19
N LEU A 21 -2.33 -17.46 17.07
CA LEU A 21 -2.23 -17.67 18.51
C LEU A 21 -3.37 -18.55 19.01
N ASN A 22 -4.61 -18.24 18.67
CA ASN A 22 -5.78 -19.01 19.12
C ASN A 22 -5.70 -20.48 18.65
N ARG A 23 -5.26 -20.74 17.41
CA ARG A 23 -5.09 -22.10 16.89
C ARG A 23 -4.05 -22.91 17.66
N LYS A 24 -2.96 -22.26 18.12
CA LYS A 24 -1.87 -22.93 18.88
C LYS A 24 -2.14 -23.01 20.37
N GLN A 25 -2.81 -22.02 20.92
CA GLN A 25 -3.12 -21.88 22.34
C GLN A 25 -4.59 -21.45 22.53
N PRO A 26 -5.57 -22.33 22.36
CA PRO A 26 -7.00 -21.99 22.37
C PRO A 26 -7.50 -21.47 23.73
N ASP A 27 -6.78 -21.71 24.81
CA ASP A 27 -7.16 -21.27 26.17
C ASP A 27 -6.78 -19.80 26.45
N LYS A 28 -6.01 -19.17 25.55
CA LYS A 28 -5.62 -17.76 25.72
C LYS A 28 -6.78 -16.81 25.49
N LYS A 29 -6.94 -15.87 26.43
CA LYS A 29 -7.96 -14.80 26.34
C LYS A 29 -7.48 -13.69 25.42
N ILE A 30 -8.02 -13.62 24.22
CA ILE A 30 -7.66 -12.65 23.18
C ILE A 30 -8.80 -11.65 23.02
N LEU A 31 -8.47 -10.36 23.09
CA LEU A 31 -9.37 -9.27 22.75
C LEU A 31 -8.87 -8.57 21.48
N LEU A 32 -9.69 -8.56 20.43
CA LEU A 32 -9.44 -7.83 19.19
C LEU A 32 -10.34 -6.59 19.13
N ILE A 33 -9.75 -5.41 19.14
CA ILE A 33 -10.45 -4.11 19.14
C ILE A 33 -10.46 -3.53 17.73
N GLU A 34 -11.63 -3.18 17.22
CA GLU A 34 -11.80 -2.58 15.91
C GLU A 34 -12.74 -1.37 15.98
N GLN A 35 -12.27 -0.23 15.46
CA GLN A 35 -13.06 1.02 15.44
C GLN A 35 -14.25 0.96 14.47
N GLY A 36 -14.19 0.15 13.44
CA GLY A 36 -15.24 -0.02 12.46
C GLY A 36 -16.18 -1.18 12.77
N LYS A 37 -16.85 -1.66 11.73
CA LYS A 37 -17.92 -2.66 11.82
C LYS A 37 -17.41 -4.06 11.48
N ALA A 38 -18.15 -5.07 11.93
CA ALA A 38 -18.07 -6.45 11.43
C ALA A 38 -18.27 -6.49 9.91
N ILE A 39 -17.68 -7.49 9.24
CA ILE A 39 -17.58 -7.49 7.77
C ILE A 39 -18.96 -7.44 7.09
N GLU A 40 -19.94 -8.17 7.59
CA GLU A 40 -21.31 -8.24 7.07
C GLU A 40 -22.10 -6.93 7.21
N LYS A 41 -21.62 -6.01 8.08
CA LYS A 41 -22.23 -4.68 8.32
C LYS A 41 -21.52 -3.54 7.57
N ARG A 42 -20.51 -3.87 6.76
CA ARG A 42 -19.72 -2.89 6.01
C ARG A 42 -20.37 -2.66 4.64
N ASN A 43 -20.80 -1.44 4.38
CA ASN A 43 -21.44 -1.04 3.11
C ASN A 43 -20.90 0.33 2.67
N CYS A 44 -20.73 0.53 1.37
CA CYS A 44 -20.43 1.83 0.81
C CYS A 44 -21.70 2.52 0.32
N PRO A 45 -22.06 3.71 0.82
CA PRO A 45 -23.20 4.47 0.30
C PRO A 45 -23.08 4.79 -1.20
N LYS A 46 -21.88 4.83 -1.75
CA LYS A 46 -21.62 5.06 -3.19
C LYS A 46 -22.38 4.09 -4.09
N ASP A 47 -22.64 2.86 -3.64
CA ASP A 47 -23.39 1.87 -4.42
C ASP A 47 -24.80 2.38 -4.77
N LYS A 48 -25.40 3.14 -3.85
CA LYS A 48 -26.73 3.77 -4.00
C LYS A 48 -26.62 5.20 -4.55
N THR A 49 -25.74 6.02 -4.00
CA THR A 49 -25.63 7.46 -4.31
C THR A 49 -24.88 7.74 -5.61
N LYS A 50 -24.14 6.75 -6.15
CA LYS A 50 -23.21 6.86 -7.28
C LYS A 50 -22.07 7.85 -7.08
N LYS A 51 -21.99 8.50 -5.91
CA LYS A 51 -20.92 9.44 -5.52
C LYS A 51 -20.45 9.12 -4.12
N CYS A 52 -19.15 9.33 -3.86
CA CYS A 52 -18.60 9.24 -2.52
C CYS A 52 -19.20 10.35 -1.64
N VAL A 53 -19.70 9.99 -0.45
CA VAL A 53 -20.32 10.92 0.50
C VAL A 53 -19.39 11.31 1.66
N ASN A 54 -18.10 10.94 1.57
CA ASN A 54 -17.08 11.20 2.59
C ASN A 54 -17.55 10.83 4.01
N CYS A 55 -17.82 9.54 4.22
CA CYS A 55 -18.41 9.01 5.45
C CYS A 55 -17.62 9.41 6.69
N GLN A 56 -18.33 9.86 7.73
CA GLN A 56 -17.77 10.19 9.04
C GLN A 56 -18.30 9.20 10.10
N PRO A 57 -17.55 8.88 11.16
CA PRO A 57 -16.16 9.29 11.45
C PRO A 57 -15.11 8.49 10.69
N TYR A 58 -15.50 7.45 9.94
CA TYR A 58 -14.60 6.62 9.15
C TYR A 58 -15.28 6.08 7.87
N CYS A 59 -14.47 5.76 6.88
CA CYS A 59 -14.92 5.12 5.65
C CYS A 59 -15.12 3.61 5.86
N SER A 60 -16.33 3.09 5.62
CA SER A 60 -16.66 1.66 5.76
C SER A 60 -15.88 0.74 4.82
N ILE A 61 -15.24 1.27 3.74
CA ILE A 61 -14.42 0.48 2.81
C ILE A 61 -13.01 0.26 3.35
N THR A 62 -12.46 1.23 4.09
CA THR A 62 -11.08 1.17 4.60
C THR A 62 -11.00 0.76 6.07
N THR A 63 -12.11 0.83 6.82
CA THR A 63 -12.17 0.64 8.27
C THR A 63 -13.23 -0.38 8.63
N GLY A 64 -12.91 -1.28 9.54
CA GLY A 64 -13.72 -2.42 9.95
C GLY A 64 -12.95 -3.74 9.81
N PHE A 65 -13.57 -4.86 10.11
CA PHE A 65 -12.94 -6.18 10.02
C PHE A 65 -12.33 -6.40 8.63
N SER A 66 -11.10 -6.88 8.57
CA SER A 66 -10.20 -6.98 7.40
C SER A 66 -9.58 -5.66 6.90
N GLY A 67 -9.85 -4.52 7.53
CA GLY A 67 -9.36 -3.22 7.03
C GLY A 67 -9.80 -2.96 5.59
N ALA A 68 -8.91 -2.45 4.74
CA ALA A 68 -9.17 -2.27 3.31
C ALA A 68 -9.15 -3.60 2.51
N GLY A 69 -8.70 -4.70 3.11
CA GLY A 69 -8.41 -5.95 2.42
C GLY A 69 -9.62 -6.58 1.72
N ALA A 70 -10.76 -6.70 2.42
CA ALA A 70 -11.96 -7.31 1.87
C ALA A 70 -12.65 -6.49 0.77
N PHE A 71 -12.33 -5.22 0.63
CA PHE A 71 -12.95 -4.31 -0.35
C PHE A 71 -11.97 -3.84 -1.43
N SER A 72 -10.77 -4.42 -1.43
CA SER A 72 -9.79 -4.28 -2.52
C SER A 72 -10.00 -5.37 -3.56
N ASP A 73 -9.20 -5.36 -4.63
CA ASP A 73 -9.13 -6.44 -5.60
C ASP A 73 -8.51 -7.75 -5.03
N GLY A 74 -8.02 -7.72 -3.79
CA GLY A 74 -7.57 -8.92 -3.08
C GLY A 74 -6.29 -9.54 -3.66
N LYS A 75 -5.31 -8.73 -4.05
CA LYS A 75 -4.02 -9.22 -4.54
C LYS A 75 -3.14 -9.73 -3.39
N LEU A 76 -2.81 -11.00 -3.42
CA LEU A 76 -1.81 -11.63 -2.56
C LEU A 76 -0.51 -11.79 -3.37
N SER A 77 0.48 -10.95 -3.10
CA SER A 77 1.81 -11.09 -3.71
C SER A 77 2.58 -12.21 -3.03
N LEU A 78 2.98 -13.22 -3.79
CA LEU A 78 3.67 -14.42 -3.28
C LEU A 78 5.20 -14.30 -3.41
N SER A 79 5.73 -13.09 -3.21
CA SER A 79 7.15 -12.80 -3.30
C SER A 79 7.62 -11.93 -2.15
N PRO A 80 8.77 -12.23 -1.52
CA PRO A 80 9.34 -11.43 -0.44
C PRO A 80 9.87 -10.07 -0.90
N GLU A 81 10.04 -9.88 -2.22
CA GLU A 81 10.48 -8.61 -2.80
C GLU A 81 9.34 -7.59 -2.97
N VAL A 82 8.10 -7.99 -2.61
CA VAL A 82 6.90 -7.17 -2.81
C VAL A 82 6.14 -7.00 -1.50
N GLY A 83 5.94 -5.76 -1.10
CA GLY A 83 5.05 -5.47 0.05
C GLY A 83 5.74 -4.94 1.30
N GLY A 84 6.82 -4.20 1.14
CA GLY A 84 7.51 -3.49 2.24
C GLY A 84 8.91 -3.98 2.52
N ASP A 85 9.43 -3.61 3.68
CA ASP A 85 10.83 -3.81 4.07
C ASP A 85 10.97 -4.92 5.14
N LEU A 86 9.94 -5.72 5.37
CA LEU A 86 9.97 -6.80 6.35
C LEU A 86 11.11 -7.81 6.12
N PRO A 87 11.45 -8.16 4.85
CA PRO A 87 12.58 -9.05 4.59
C PRO A 87 13.95 -8.50 5.06
N GLU A 88 14.10 -7.18 5.15
CA GLU A 88 15.32 -6.56 5.70
C GLU A 88 15.46 -6.82 7.20
N LEU A 89 14.34 -7.03 7.91
CA LEU A 89 14.31 -7.26 9.35
C LEU A 89 14.51 -8.72 9.73
N ILE A 90 13.83 -9.65 9.02
CA ILE A 90 13.78 -11.07 9.41
C ILE A 90 14.32 -12.05 8.35
N GLY A 91 14.86 -11.55 7.24
CA GLY A 91 15.46 -12.32 6.15
C GLY A 91 14.49 -12.71 5.04
N TYR A 92 15.00 -12.74 3.79
CA TYR A 92 14.20 -13.00 2.58
C TYR A 92 13.67 -14.44 2.53
N ASP A 93 14.51 -15.43 2.85
CA ASP A 93 14.13 -16.84 2.81
C ASP A 93 13.04 -17.14 3.83
N TYR A 94 13.19 -16.61 5.04
CA TYR A 94 12.20 -16.80 6.09
C TYR A 94 10.85 -16.11 5.76
N VAL A 95 10.90 -14.94 5.13
CA VAL A 95 9.66 -14.29 4.65
C VAL A 95 9.01 -15.15 3.57
N GLN A 96 9.76 -15.82 2.67
CA GLN A 96 9.17 -16.72 1.69
C GLN A 96 8.48 -17.92 2.36
N GLU A 97 9.09 -18.53 3.38
CA GLU A 97 8.46 -19.60 4.16
C GLU A 97 7.13 -19.14 4.81
N LEU A 98 7.13 -17.93 5.35
CA LEU A 98 5.92 -17.33 5.93
C LEU A 98 4.85 -16.99 4.88
N ILE A 99 5.24 -16.57 3.67
CA ILE A 99 4.34 -16.39 2.53
C ILE A 99 3.65 -17.72 2.20
N ASP A 100 4.43 -18.79 2.01
CA ASP A 100 3.92 -20.11 1.63
C ASP A 100 2.98 -20.67 2.71
N TYR A 101 3.30 -20.44 3.97
CA TYR A 101 2.46 -20.81 5.09
C TYR A 101 1.15 -20.01 5.14
N THR A 102 1.24 -18.70 4.99
CA THR A 102 0.07 -17.78 5.03
C THR A 102 -0.84 -18.01 3.83
N ASP A 103 -0.27 -18.28 2.65
CA ASP A 103 -1.03 -18.62 1.44
C ASP A 103 -1.88 -19.89 1.65
N LYS A 104 -1.32 -20.91 2.31
CA LYS A 104 -2.09 -22.13 2.69
C LYS A 104 -3.28 -21.81 3.59
N ILE A 105 -3.16 -20.83 4.49
CA ILE A 105 -4.30 -20.38 5.31
C ILE A 105 -5.38 -19.75 4.43
N TYR A 106 -5.02 -18.87 3.49
CA TYR A 106 -5.99 -18.30 2.56
C TYR A 106 -6.69 -19.38 1.71
N LEU A 107 -5.95 -20.39 1.24
CA LEU A 107 -6.50 -21.54 0.52
C LEU A 107 -7.49 -22.35 1.38
N GLN A 108 -7.20 -22.57 2.66
CA GLN A 108 -8.10 -23.25 3.61
C GLN A 108 -9.43 -22.51 3.75
N PHE A 109 -9.43 -21.19 3.71
CA PHE A 109 -10.65 -20.37 3.75
C PHE A 109 -11.31 -20.17 2.40
N GLY A 110 -10.79 -20.78 1.33
CA GLY A 110 -11.42 -20.87 0.01
C GLY A 110 -10.86 -19.90 -1.03
N ALA A 111 -9.62 -19.43 -0.90
CA ALA A 111 -8.95 -18.73 -1.99
C ALA A 111 -8.78 -19.65 -3.21
N ASP A 112 -8.76 -19.06 -4.41
CA ASP A 112 -8.51 -19.79 -5.64
C ASP A 112 -7.07 -20.32 -5.69
N THR A 113 -6.89 -21.51 -6.27
CA THR A 113 -5.56 -22.11 -6.45
C THR A 113 -4.73 -21.47 -7.56
N LYS A 114 -5.36 -20.70 -8.48
CA LYS A 114 -4.67 -20.05 -9.59
C LYS A 114 -3.68 -19.00 -9.09
N VAL A 115 -2.47 -19.01 -9.65
CA VAL A 115 -1.43 -17.99 -9.45
C VAL A 115 -1.12 -17.36 -10.79
N GLU A 116 -1.25 -16.07 -10.88
CA GLU A 116 -0.94 -15.28 -12.08
C GLU A 116 0.56 -14.95 -12.14
N GLY A 117 1.09 -14.78 -13.35
CA GLY A 117 2.48 -14.34 -13.58
C GLY A 117 3.53 -15.45 -13.45
N VAL A 118 3.14 -16.74 -13.58
CA VAL A 118 4.04 -17.90 -13.50
C VAL A 118 3.99 -18.80 -14.75
N GLU A 119 3.05 -18.59 -15.66
CA GLU A 119 2.75 -19.52 -16.76
C GLU A 119 3.77 -19.44 -17.89
N SER A 120 4.23 -18.26 -18.29
CA SER A 120 5.08 -18.00 -19.45
C SER A 120 6.58 -17.93 -19.11
N LYS A 121 7.15 -18.99 -18.53
CA LYS A 121 8.52 -18.98 -17.95
C LYS A 121 9.62 -18.50 -18.91
N GLU A 122 9.65 -18.96 -20.16
CA GLU A 122 10.69 -18.56 -21.12
C GLU A 122 10.52 -17.11 -21.57
N GLU A 123 9.29 -16.65 -21.76
CA GLU A 123 9.02 -15.26 -22.12
C GLU A 123 9.32 -14.30 -20.97
N ILE A 124 9.04 -14.69 -19.73
CA ILE A 124 9.44 -13.94 -18.52
C ILE A 124 10.96 -13.85 -18.42
N LYS A 125 11.67 -14.94 -18.74
CA LYS A 125 13.13 -14.98 -18.76
C LYS A 125 13.71 -14.03 -19.81
N GLU A 126 13.07 -13.92 -20.97
CA GLU A 126 13.46 -12.97 -22.01
C GLU A 126 13.23 -11.51 -21.58
N VAL A 127 12.09 -11.21 -20.93
CA VAL A 127 11.85 -9.87 -20.35
C VAL A 127 12.90 -9.56 -19.29
N ARG A 128 13.24 -10.54 -18.43
CA ARG A 128 14.29 -10.38 -17.41
C ARG A 128 15.66 -10.12 -18.04
N ARG A 129 16.03 -10.83 -19.10
CA ARG A 129 17.29 -10.61 -19.81
C ARG A 129 17.38 -9.18 -20.33
N LYS A 130 16.33 -8.68 -20.98
CA LYS A 130 16.26 -7.29 -21.46
C LYS A 130 16.32 -6.27 -20.31
N ALA A 131 15.68 -6.58 -19.20
CA ALA A 131 15.75 -5.73 -18.00
C ALA A 131 17.21 -5.64 -17.49
N ILE A 132 17.93 -6.76 -17.40
CA ILE A 132 19.35 -6.80 -16.99
C ILE A 132 20.21 -5.99 -17.98
N GLU A 133 20.01 -6.14 -19.29
CA GLU A 133 20.71 -5.36 -20.33
C GLU A 133 20.49 -3.86 -20.19
N ALA A 134 19.29 -3.46 -19.73
CA ALA A 134 18.92 -2.07 -19.45
C ALA A 134 19.37 -1.56 -18.06
N GLY A 135 20.07 -2.37 -17.26
CA GLY A 135 20.44 -2.03 -15.89
C GLY A 135 19.26 -2.01 -14.91
N LEU A 136 18.17 -2.70 -15.25
CA LEU A 136 16.97 -2.83 -14.45
C LEU A 136 16.87 -4.24 -13.85
N LYS A 137 16.18 -4.35 -12.72
CA LYS A 137 15.80 -5.61 -12.09
C LYS A 137 14.31 -5.85 -12.32
N LEU A 138 13.95 -6.93 -13.00
CA LEU A 138 12.58 -7.43 -13.00
C LEU A 138 12.35 -8.22 -11.71
N VAL A 139 11.39 -7.77 -10.91
CA VAL A 139 10.98 -8.43 -9.67
C VAL A 139 9.94 -9.49 -10.01
N ASP A 140 10.14 -10.70 -9.55
CA ASP A 140 9.14 -11.76 -9.63
C ASP A 140 7.95 -11.40 -8.74
N CYS A 141 6.79 -11.32 -9.36
CA CYS A 141 5.56 -10.92 -8.69
C CYS A 141 4.44 -11.93 -8.99
N PRO A 142 4.57 -13.20 -8.54
CA PRO A 142 3.47 -14.14 -8.62
C PRO A 142 2.33 -13.65 -7.73
N ILE A 143 1.12 -13.65 -8.25
CA ILE A 143 -0.05 -13.08 -7.57
C ILE A 143 -1.16 -14.12 -7.50
N ARG A 144 -1.69 -14.35 -6.29
CA ARG A 144 -2.99 -14.97 -6.10
C ARG A 144 -4.03 -13.86 -6.00
N HIS A 145 -4.98 -13.87 -6.91
CA HIS A 145 -6.02 -12.86 -6.99
C HIS A 145 -7.30 -13.38 -6.34
N LEU A 146 -7.71 -12.79 -5.22
CA LEU A 146 -8.94 -13.20 -4.54
C LEU A 146 -10.19 -12.64 -5.25
N GLY A 147 -10.11 -11.42 -5.75
CA GLY A 147 -11.28 -10.65 -6.18
C GLY A 147 -12.10 -10.10 -5.00
N THR A 148 -12.83 -9.03 -5.22
CA THR A 148 -13.49 -8.29 -4.13
C THR A 148 -14.56 -9.13 -3.41
N GLU A 149 -15.43 -9.81 -4.15
CA GLU A 149 -16.51 -10.62 -3.57
C GLU A 149 -15.97 -11.81 -2.78
N LYS A 150 -15.02 -12.51 -3.38
CA LYS A 150 -14.39 -13.68 -2.75
C LYS A 150 -13.54 -13.31 -1.53
N ALA A 151 -12.88 -12.15 -1.56
CA ALA A 151 -12.16 -11.62 -0.41
C ALA A 151 -13.10 -11.39 0.78
N GLN A 152 -14.30 -10.84 0.53
CA GLN A 152 -15.30 -10.66 1.59
C GLN A 152 -15.76 -12.00 2.18
N GLU A 153 -16.03 -13.02 1.36
CA GLU A 153 -16.39 -14.36 1.83
C GLU A 153 -15.29 -15.00 2.69
N ILE A 154 -14.04 -14.90 2.26
CA ILE A 154 -12.89 -15.45 2.98
C ILE A 154 -12.76 -14.79 4.35
N TYR A 155 -12.78 -13.45 4.40
CA TYR A 155 -12.68 -12.73 5.66
C TYR A 155 -13.89 -12.93 6.56
N GLN A 156 -15.10 -13.14 6.00
CA GLN A 156 -16.27 -13.52 6.79
C GLN A 156 -16.07 -14.89 7.48
N LYS A 157 -15.54 -15.87 6.75
CA LYS A 157 -15.23 -17.18 7.32
C LYS A 157 -14.17 -17.09 8.42
N ILE A 158 -13.15 -16.25 8.23
CA ILE A 158 -12.12 -16.03 9.25
C ILE A 158 -12.72 -15.34 10.48
N GLN A 159 -13.58 -14.33 10.31
CA GLN A 159 -14.27 -13.68 11.43
C GLN A 159 -15.10 -14.67 12.22
N ASN A 160 -15.90 -15.50 11.55
CA ASN A 160 -16.70 -16.53 12.19
C ASN A 160 -15.81 -17.53 12.94
N TYR A 161 -14.74 -18.01 12.31
CA TYR A 161 -13.79 -18.91 12.96
C TYR A 161 -13.25 -18.33 14.27
N LEU A 162 -12.82 -17.05 14.28
CA LEU A 162 -12.28 -16.42 15.49
C LEU A 162 -13.33 -16.33 16.61
N VAL A 163 -14.56 -15.94 16.28
CA VAL A 163 -15.67 -15.84 17.25
C VAL A 163 -16.04 -17.22 17.80
N ASP A 164 -16.18 -18.22 16.92
CA ASP A 164 -16.56 -19.57 17.28
C ASP A 164 -15.50 -20.26 18.17
N ASN A 165 -14.24 -19.82 18.08
CA ASN A 165 -13.12 -20.33 18.89
C ASN A 165 -12.77 -19.41 20.07
N GLY A 166 -13.68 -18.51 20.49
CA GLY A 166 -13.59 -17.78 21.75
C GLY A 166 -12.73 -16.50 21.70
N VAL A 167 -12.33 -16.02 20.52
CA VAL A 167 -11.71 -14.70 20.41
C VAL A 167 -12.79 -13.61 20.58
N GLU A 168 -12.63 -12.74 21.56
CA GLU A 168 -13.53 -11.61 21.76
C GLU A 168 -13.19 -10.50 20.75
N ILE A 169 -14.18 -10.06 19.94
CA ILE A 169 -14.02 -8.97 18.99
C ILE A 169 -14.92 -7.81 19.39
N LYS A 170 -14.31 -6.68 19.73
CA LYS A 170 -15.03 -5.47 20.12
C LYS A 170 -15.05 -4.48 18.96
N PHE A 171 -16.17 -4.43 18.24
CA PHE A 171 -16.41 -3.50 17.14
C PHE A 171 -16.90 -2.14 17.62
N GLY A 172 -16.76 -1.11 16.75
CA GLY A 172 -17.21 0.24 17.07
C GLY A 172 -16.42 0.87 18.23
N THR A 173 -15.21 0.38 18.48
CA THR A 173 -14.38 0.76 19.62
C THR A 173 -13.02 1.26 19.12
N GLN A 174 -12.73 2.52 19.42
CA GLN A 174 -11.48 3.17 19.04
C GLN A 174 -10.52 3.14 20.23
N THR A 175 -9.30 2.65 20.01
CA THR A 175 -8.21 2.81 21.00
C THR A 175 -7.72 4.25 20.94
N THR A 176 -7.69 4.91 22.09
CA THR A 176 -7.26 6.30 22.25
C THR A 176 -5.82 6.38 22.73
N ASP A 177 -5.43 5.49 23.65
CA ASP A 177 -4.10 5.50 24.26
C ASP A 177 -3.67 4.11 24.74
N ILE A 178 -2.41 3.98 25.13
CA ILE A 178 -1.83 2.79 25.78
C ILE A 178 -1.56 3.08 27.26
N ILE A 179 -1.59 2.03 28.10
CA ILE A 179 -1.28 2.12 29.51
C ILE A 179 0.10 1.49 29.74
N VAL A 180 1.06 2.30 30.16
CA VAL A 180 2.45 1.87 30.39
C VAL A 180 2.80 2.11 31.84
N GLU A 181 3.41 1.11 32.51
CA GLU A 181 3.92 1.21 33.87
C GLU A 181 5.32 0.57 33.92
N ASP A 182 6.29 1.28 34.46
CA ASP A 182 7.68 0.82 34.62
C ASP A 182 8.32 0.27 33.32
N GLY A 183 8.00 0.88 32.18
CA GLY A 183 8.51 0.46 30.86
C GLY A 183 7.83 -0.78 30.26
N PHE A 184 6.77 -1.30 30.89
CA PHE A 184 5.98 -2.41 30.41
C PHE A 184 4.57 -1.96 30.01
N ILE A 185 4.06 -2.51 28.92
CA ILE A 185 2.66 -2.36 28.56
C ILE A 185 1.77 -3.05 29.61
N LYS A 186 0.64 -2.44 29.95
CA LYS A 186 -0.37 -2.99 30.86
C LYS A 186 -1.75 -3.10 30.23
N GLY A 187 -1.99 -2.35 29.15
CA GLY A 187 -3.28 -2.34 28.50
C GLY A 187 -3.49 -1.16 27.57
N VAL A 188 -4.74 -0.88 27.29
CA VAL A 188 -5.16 0.21 26.40
C VAL A 188 -6.36 0.97 26.98
N ALA A 189 -6.46 2.25 26.63
CA ALA A 189 -7.65 3.06 26.83
C ALA A 189 -8.45 3.11 25.52
N VAL A 190 -9.77 3.01 25.61
CA VAL A 190 -10.65 2.97 24.44
C VAL A 190 -11.89 3.84 24.64
N THR A 191 -12.47 4.27 23.54
CA THR A 191 -13.76 4.99 23.53
C THR A 191 -14.69 4.42 22.47
N ASP A 192 -16.00 4.67 22.59
CA ASP A 192 -16.94 4.37 21.52
C ASP A 192 -16.63 5.23 20.28
N SER A 193 -16.47 4.60 19.12
CA SER A 193 -16.05 5.27 17.89
C SER A 193 -17.02 6.35 17.40
N LEU A 194 -18.31 6.23 17.75
CA LEU A 194 -19.36 7.14 17.30
C LEU A 194 -19.71 8.18 18.38
N LYS A 195 -19.81 7.74 19.64
CA LYS A 195 -20.33 8.55 20.75
C LYS A 195 -19.24 9.29 21.51
N LYS A 196 -17.97 8.89 21.36
CA LYS A 196 -16.82 9.43 22.12
C LYS A 196 -17.13 9.58 23.61
N THR A 197 -17.61 8.48 24.21
CA THR A 197 -17.88 8.38 25.64
C THR A 197 -16.59 8.44 26.45
N ALA A 198 -16.68 8.51 27.76
CA ALA A 198 -15.51 8.42 28.63
C ALA A 198 -14.71 7.14 28.37
N ASP A 199 -13.38 7.23 28.46
CA ASP A 199 -12.48 6.13 28.16
C ASP A 199 -12.71 4.94 29.10
N GLU A 200 -12.89 3.77 28.49
CA GLU A 200 -12.86 2.46 29.15
C GLU A 200 -11.43 1.92 29.09
N LYS A 201 -10.98 1.17 30.08
CA LYS A 201 -9.63 0.60 30.13
C LYS A 201 -9.69 -0.91 30.09
N PHE A 202 -8.88 -1.52 29.21
CA PHE A 202 -8.65 -2.95 29.17
C PHE A 202 -7.19 -3.26 29.49
N TYR A 203 -6.97 -4.31 30.26
CA TYR A 203 -5.64 -4.71 30.73
C TYR A 203 -5.24 -6.03 30.10
N ALA A 204 -3.95 -6.14 29.73
CA ALA A 204 -3.38 -7.36 29.17
C ALA A 204 -1.88 -7.48 29.48
N ASP A 205 -1.37 -8.71 29.38
CA ASP A 205 0.07 -8.96 29.50
C ASP A 205 0.85 -8.58 28.24
N ASN A 206 0.19 -8.63 27.07
CA ASN A 206 0.76 -8.26 25.78
C ASN A 206 -0.23 -7.38 25.02
N VAL A 207 0.29 -6.40 24.24
CA VAL A 207 -0.50 -5.56 23.35
C VAL A 207 0.16 -5.53 21.97
N VAL A 208 -0.64 -5.77 20.93
CA VAL A 208 -0.25 -5.69 19.54
C VAL A 208 -0.99 -4.52 18.87
N ILE A 209 -0.26 -3.56 18.32
CA ILE A 209 -0.82 -2.46 17.52
C ILE A 209 -0.72 -2.83 16.04
N SER A 210 -1.87 -2.92 15.37
CA SER A 210 -2.01 -3.26 13.94
C SER A 210 -3.04 -2.36 13.25
N ALA A 211 -2.93 -1.05 13.50
CA ALA A 211 -3.93 -0.03 13.15
C ALA A 211 -4.05 0.29 11.64
N GLY A 212 -3.23 -0.33 10.79
CA GLY A 212 -3.22 -0.13 9.35
C GLY A 212 -2.89 1.32 8.93
N ARG A 213 -3.02 1.63 7.63
CA ARG A 213 -2.66 2.96 7.11
C ARG A 213 -3.49 4.10 7.69
N LYS A 214 -4.77 3.84 7.99
CA LYS A 214 -5.66 4.87 8.61
C LYS A 214 -5.25 5.21 10.04
N GLY A 215 -4.66 4.28 10.78
CA GLY A 215 -4.15 4.51 12.13
C GLY A 215 -2.69 4.96 12.18
N ALA A 216 -2.05 5.24 11.04
CA ALA A 216 -0.63 5.57 11.00
C ALA A 216 -0.29 6.90 11.71
N ASP A 217 -1.13 7.92 11.54
CA ASP A 217 -0.94 9.22 12.20
C ASP A 217 -1.17 9.12 13.71
N TRP A 218 -2.20 8.36 14.13
CA TRP A 218 -2.41 8.05 15.54
C TRP A 218 -1.22 7.30 16.16
N LEU A 219 -0.70 6.27 15.47
CA LEU A 219 0.48 5.54 15.94
C LEU A 219 1.72 6.45 16.02
N LYS A 220 1.89 7.37 15.08
CA LYS A 220 2.96 8.35 15.13
C LYS A 220 2.84 9.26 16.36
N SER A 221 1.63 9.79 16.66
CA SER A 221 1.38 10.58 17.86
C SER A 221 1.68 9.77 19.11
N LEU A 222 1.21 8.53 19.18
CA LEU A 222 1.47 7.60 20.26
C LEU A 222 2.98 7.36 20.48
N CYS A 223 3.75 7.22 19.38
CA CYS A 223 5.20 7.08 19.48
C CYS A 223 5.87 8.31 20.10
N VAL A 224 5.38 9.51 19.78
CA VAL A 224 5.89 10.77 20.37
C VAL A 224 5.50 10.89 21.83
N GLU A 225 4.25 10.59 22.18
CA GLU A 225 3.69 10.74 23.54
C GLU A 225 4.31 9.75 24.54
N HIS A 226 4.63 8.53 24.09
CA HIS A 226 5.19 7.47 24.93
C HIS A 226 6.68 7.17 24.67
N ASP A 227 7.36 8.05 23.97
CA ASP A 227 8.81 7.93 23.68
C ASP A 227 9.20 6.60 23.00
N ILE A 228 8.31 6.10 22.11
CA ILE A 228 8.57 4.90 21.33
C ILE A 228 9.50 5.26 20.16
N SER A 229 10.63 4.57 20.08
CA SER A 229 11.63 4.80 19.03
C SER A 229 11.03 4.62 17.63
N HIS A 230 11.18 5.64 16.79
CA HIS A 230 10.65 5.64 15.43
C HIS A 230 11.48 6.57 14.54
N ARG A 231 11.38 6.35 13.24
CA ARG A 231 12.01 7.20 12.22
C ARG A 231 11.03 7.62 11.15
N ALA A 232 11.30 8.74 10.50
CA ALA A 232 10.53 9.15 9.34
C ALA A 232 10.56 8.06 8.25
N GLY A 233 9.42 7.80 7.65
CA GLY A 233 9.32 6.93 6.48
C GLY A 233 10.01 7.56 5.25
N THR A 234 9.79 6.96 4.09
CA THR A 234 10.21 7.49 2.80
C THR A 234 9.02 8.16 2.11
N VAL A 235 9.27 8.95 1.07
CA VAL A 235 8.26 9.39 0.13
C VAL A 235 8.70 9.01 -1.28
N ASP A 236 7.80 8.41 -2.04
CA ASP A 236 8.01 8.22 -3.47
C ASP A 236 7.29 9.33 -4.23
N ILE A 237 8.01 10.02 -5.09
CA ILE A 237 7.51 11.10 -5.94
C ILE A 237 7.78 10.72 -7.38
N GLY A 238 6.81 10.91 -8.24
CA GLY A 238 6.96 10.60 -9.64
C GLY A 238 5.80 11.03 -10.51
N VAL A 239 5.61 10.28 -11.57
CA VAL A 239 4.61 10.52 -12.59
C VAL A 239 3.84 9.26 -12.92
N ARG A 240 2.62 9.40 -13.40
CA ARG A 240 1.92 8.32 -14.09
C ARG A 240 2.18 8.46 -15.58
N VAL A 241 2.64 7.37 -16.17
CA VAL A 241 2.93 7.29 -17.60
C VAL A 241 1.79 6.59 -18.30
N GLU A 242 1.36 7.12 -19.43
CA GLU A 242 0.31 6.52 -20.27
C GLU A 242 0.83 6.35 -21.69
N VAL A 243 0.71 5.14 -22.21
CA VAL A 243 1.08 4.75 -23.57
C VAL A 243 -0.04 3.96 -24.23
N ARG A 244 0.00 3.80 -25.54
CA ARG A 244 -0.91 2.90 -26.26
C ARG A 244 -0.78 1.46 -25.77
N ASN A 245 -1.89 0.71 -25.75
CA ASN A 245 -1.87 -0.70 -25.36
C ASN A 245 -0.88 -1.52 -26.16
N GLU A 246 -0.75 -1.23 -27.46
CA GLU A 246 0.13 -1.94 -28.40
C GLU A 246 1.61 -1.86 -27.97
N VAL A 247 2.02 -0.78 -27.30
CA VAL A 247 3.39 -0.62 -26.76
C VAL A 247 3.64 -1.62 -25.63
N MET A 248 2.67 -1.83 -24.77
CA MET A 248 2.80 -2.69 -23.59
C MET A 248 2.26 -4.11 -23.80
N GLU A 249 1.65 -4.42 -24.94
CA GLU A 249 0.91 -5.66 -25.19
C GLU A 249 1.70 -6.92 -24.86
N ARG A 250 2.94 -7.00 -25.35
CA ARG A 250 3.82 -8.15 -25.10
C ARG A 250 4.02 -8.39 -23.60
N VAL A 251 4.31 -7.33 -22.84
CA VAL A 251 4.58 -7.42 -21.40
C VAL A 251 3.30 -7.68 -20.62
N ASN A 252 2.20 -7.03 -21.01
CA ASN A 252 0.88 -7.22 -20.38
C ASN A 252 0.36 -8.66 -20.54
N ASN A 253 0.68 -9.34 -21.64
CA ASN A 253 0.25 -10.71 -21.90
C ASN A 253 1.08 -11.75 -21.13
N ILE A 254 2.32 -11.40 -20.73
CA ILE A 254 3.26 -12.31 -20.07
C ILE A 254 3.21 -12.13 -18.55
N LEU A 255 3.11 -10.88 -18.08
CA LEU A 255 3.18 -10.51 -16.68
C LEU A 255 1.87 -9.90 -16.22
N TYR A 256 1.38 -10.33 -15.07
CA TYR A 256 0.24 -9.67 -14.43
C TYR A 256 0.57 -8.22 -14.04
N GLU A 257 1.77 -7.98 -13.51
CA GLU A 257 2.32 -6.67 -13.19
C GLU A 257 3.83 -6.68 -13.47
N SER A 258 4.30 -5.79 -14.36
CA SER A 258 5.73 -5.63 -14.63
C SER A 258 6.37 -4.73 -13.57
N LYS A 259 6.92 -5.33 -12.55
CA LYS A 259 7.61 -4.63 -11.48
C LYS A 259 9.10 -4.52 -11.78
N LEU A 260 9.52 -3.38 -12.30
CA LEU A 260 10.90 -3.09 -12.64
C LEU A 260 11.49 -2.09 -11.64
N ILE A 261 12.72 -2.33 -11.22
CA ILE A 261 13.49 -1.48 -10.30
C ILE A 261 14.81 -1.13 -10.96
N GLY A 262 15.22 0.12 -10.88
CA GLY A 262 16.51 0.61 -11.35
C GLY A 262 17.09 1.68 -10.44
N TYR A 263 18.37 1.99 -10.68
CA TYR A 263 19.13 3.02 -9.98
C TYR A 263 19.81 3.92 -11.01
N PRO A 264 19.04 4.77 -11.72
CA PRO A 264 19.55 5.54 -12.84
C PRO A 264 20.65 6.53 -12.43
N ALA A 265 21.64 6.69 -13.30
CA ALA A 265 22.63 7.73 -13.14
C ALA A 265 21.96 9.11 -13.30
N PRO A 266 22.56 10.21 -12.80
CA PRO A 266 23.77 10.25 -11.98
C PRO A 266 23.51 9.98 -10.50
N PHE A 267 22.25 10.06 -10.04
CA PHE A 267 21.90 10.11 -8.62
C PHE A 267 21.82 8.72 -7.97
N LYS A 268 21.54 7.68 -8.74
CA LYS A 268 21.39 6.30 -8.27
C LYS A 268 20.34 6.13 -7.16
N ASP A 269 19.31 6.97 -7.18
CA ASP A 269 18.14 6.75 -6.33
C ASP A 269 17.33 5.57 -6.86
N LYS A 270 16.65 4.88 -5.95
CA LYS A 270 15.74 3.80 -6.33
C LYS A 270 14.57 4.35 -7.13
N VAL A 271 14.43 3.90 -8.37
CA VAL A 271 13.26 4.17 -9.22
C VAL A 271 12.56 2.86 -9.54
N ARG A 272 11.25 2.87 -9.57
CA ARG A 272 10.47 1.67 -9.83
C ARG A 272 9.18 1.95 -10.58
N THR A 273 8.72 0.95 -11.35
CA THR A 273 7.33 0.92 -11.82
C THR A 273 6.39 0.56 -10.67
N PHE A 274 5.15 1.04 -10.77
CA PHE A 274 4.12 0.75 -9.77
C PHE A 274 2.73 0.79 -10.39
N CYS A 275 1.82 -0.07 -9.93
CA CYS A 275 0.40 -0.07 -10.27
C CYS A 275 0.14 0.03 -11.78
N GLN A 276 0.49 -1.02 -12.52
CA GLN A 276 0.24 -1.14 -13.96
C GLN A 276 -1.23 -1.48 -14.22
N ASN A 277 -1.82 -0.78 -15.18
CA ASN A 277 -3.23 -0.90 -15.54
C ASN A 277 -3.41 -1.06 -17.05
N PRO A 278 -3.36 -2.30 -17.59
CA PRO A 278 -3.64 -2.57 -19.00
C PRO A 278 -5.08 -2.23 -19.38
N GLY A 279 -5.27 -1.42 -20.43
CA GLY A 279 -6.59 -0.92 -20.80
C GLY A 279 -7.27 -0.07 -19.73
N GLY A 280 -6.48 0.48 -18.80
CA GLY A 280 -6.97 1.25 -17.66
C GLY A 280 -7.12 2.74 -17.96
N PHE A 281 -7.51 3.48 -16.95
CA PHE A 281 -7.74 4.92 -17.01
C PHE A 281 -6.86 5.62 -15.98
N VAL A 282 -6.30 6.75 -16.34
CA VAL A 282 -5.69 7.67 -15.39
C VAL A 282 -6.80 8.35 -14.58
N SER A 283 -6.59 8.50 -13.28
CA SER A 283 -7.57 9.09 -12.37
C SER A 283 -6.92 10.10 -11.43
N GLN A 284 -7.69 11.06 -10.97
CA GLN A 284 -7.30 11.97 -9.90
C GLN A 284 -7.84 11.45 -8.56
N GLU A 285 -7.00 11.48 -7.55
CA GLU A 285 -7.36 11.28 -6.15
C GLU A 285 -7.09 12.58 -5.38
N ASN A 286 -7.97 12.90 -4.44
CA ASN A 286 -7.78 14.04 -3.55
C ASN A 286 -7.47 13.52 -2.14
N TYR A 287 -6.36 13.99 -1.59
CA TYR A 287 -6.01 13.84 -0.18
C TYR A 287 -6.61 14.99 0.64
N ASP A 288 -6.39 14.95 1.95
CA ASP A 288 -6.77 16.04 2.85
C ASP A 288 -6.19 17.38 2.32
N ASP A 289 -6.83 18.51 2.62
CA ASP A 289 -6.49 19.85 2.12
C ASP A 289 -6.62 20.04 0.59
N ASN A 290 -7.47 19.22 -0.08
CA ASN A 290 -7.68 19.25 -1.52
C ASN A 290 -6.42 19.02 -2.37
N LEU A 291 -5.43 18.34 -1.84
CA LEU A 291 -4.23 17.97 -2.56
C LEU A 291 -4.54 16.92 -3.63
N ALA A 292 -4.49 17.30 -4.90
CA ALA A 292 -4.73 16.38 -6.01
C ALA A 292 -3.45 15.60 -6.36
N VAL A 293 -3.55 14.29 -6.42
CA VAL A 293 -2.52 13.39 -6.93
C VAL A 293 -3.08 12.48 -8.00
N VAL A 294 -2.24 12.04 -8.92
CA VAL A 294 -2.65 11.11 -9.97
C VAL A 294 -2.57 9.66 -9.48
N ASN A 295 -3.47 8.83 -9.98
CA ASN A 295 -3.46 7.38 -9.81
C ASN A 295 -3.96 6.69 -11.08
N GLY A 296 -3.96 5.35 -11.12
CA GLY A 296 -4.53 4.55 -12.19
C GLY A 296 -5.71 3.72 -11.69
N HIS A 297 -6.65 3.45 -12.58
CA HIS A 297 -7.82 2.65 -12.30
C HIS A 297 -8.13 1.68 -13.42
N SER A 298 -8.43 0.42 -13.08
CA SER A 298 -8.90 -0.60 -14.02
C SER A 298 -10.35 -0.94 -13.75
N TYR A 299 -11.19 -0.93 -14.80
CA TYR A 299 -12.54 -1.44 -14.73
C TYR A 299 -12.61 -2.84 -15.31
N LYS A 300 -13.53 -3.67 -14.81
CA LYS A 300 -13.75 -5.02 -15.33
C LYS A 300 -14.30 -4.98 -16.76
N ASP A 301 -15.34 -4.19 -16.97
CA ASP A 301 -16.15 -4.19 -18.20
C ASP A 301 -15.87 -2.98 -19.13
N LYS A 302 -15.00 -2.06 -18.71
CA LYS A 302 -14.65 -0.87 -19.51
C LYS A 302 -13.15 -0.79 -19.69
N LYS A 303 -12.71 -0.81 -20.95
CA LYS A 303 -11.28 -0.71 -21.29
C LYS A 303 -11.01 0.54 -22.13
N SER A 304 -9.84 1.14 -21.92
CA SER A 304 -9.28 2.18 -22.78
C SER A 304 -8.36 1.58 -23.84
N ASN A 305 -7.92 2.40 -24.77
CA ASN A 305 -6.90 2.02 -25.75
C ASN A 305 -5.47 2.18 -25.22
N ASN A 306 -5.32 2.49 -23.92
CA ASN A 306 -4.04 2.82 -23.31
C ASN A 306 -3.75 1.90 -22.12
N THR A 307 -2.46 1.69 -21.87
CA THR A 307 -1.95 1.15 -20.61
C THR A 307 -1.32 2.30 -19.83
N ASN A 308 -1.57 2.37 -18.53
CA ASN A 308 -0.88 3.32 -17.68
C ASN A 308 -0.19 2.64 -16.49
N LEU A 309 0.91 3.23 -16.05
CA LEU A 309 1.67 2.80 -14.86
C LEU A 309 2.38 3.99 -14.22
N ALA A 310 2.65 3.91 -12.92
CA ALA A 310 3.45 4.92 -12.25
C ALA A 310 4.94 4.62 -12.37
N ILE A 311 5.75 5.67 -12.49
CA ILE A 311 7.21 5.64 -12.30
C ILE A 311 7.52 6.53 -11.11
N LEU A 312 8.07 5.92 -10.07
CA LEU A 312 8.27 6.54 -8.76
C LEU A 312 9.74 6.53 -8.39
N SER A 313 10.28 7.70 -8.04
CA SER A 313 11.62 7.88 -7.45
C SER A 313 11.49 7.98 -5.93
N SER A 314 12.23 7.16 -5.21
CA SER A 314 12.21 7.13 -3.74
C SER A 314 13.11 8.20 -3.16
N HIS A 315 12.60 8.94 -2.18
CA HIS A 315 13.33 9.99 -1.48
C HIS A 315 13.49 9.67 -0.01
N ASN A 316 14.74 9.67 0.43
CA ASN A 316 15.12 9.54 1.83
C ASN A 316 15.73 10.84 2.30
N PHE A 317 15.43 11.24 3.52
CA PHE A 317 15.96 12.45 4.12
C PHE A 317 16.68 12.13 5.43
N SER A 318 17.72 12.92 5.71
CA SER A 318 18.48 12.87 6.92
C SER A 318 18.54 14.25 7.57
N HIS A 319 19.01 14.30 8.82
CA HIS A 319 19.20 15.58 9.51
C HIS A 319 19.88 16.62 8.60
N PRO A 320 19.43 17.91 8.63
CA PRO A 320 18.46 18.49 9.55
C PRO A 320 16.97 18.29 9.14
N PHE A 321 16.69 17.83 7.92
CA PHE A 321 15.34 17.67 7.42
C PHE A 321 14.90 16.19 7.42
N ASN A 322 13.85 15.86 8.17
CA ASN A 322 13.32 14.51 8.33
C ASN A 322 11.79 14.43 8.16
N GLN A 323 11.22 15.27 7.29
CA GLN A 323 9.77 15.33 7.04
C GLN A 323 9.41 14.97 5.60
N PRO A 324 9.64 13.72 5.15
CA PRO A 324 9.45 13.32 3.75
C PRO A 324 8.01 13.50 3.26
N ILE A 325 7.01 13.25 4.11
CA ILE A 325 5.60 13.46 3.78
C ILE A 325 5.35 14.93 3.45
N LYS A 326 5.84 15.86 4.28
CA LYS A 326 5.70 17.29 4.04
C LYS A 326 6.40 17.75 2.75
N TYR A 327 7.56 17.15 2.45
CA TYR A 327 8.26 17.43 1.19
C TYR A 327 7.42 17.00 -0.02
N GLY A 328 6.91 15.75 -0.02
CA GLY A 328 6.07 15.24 -1.10
C GLY A 328 4.77 16.06 -1.28
N ALA A 329 4.14 16.46 -0.16
CA ALA A 329 2.97 17.32 -0.18
C ALA A 329 3.27 18.69 -0.82
N LYS A 330 4.42 19.32 -0.49
CA LYS A 330 4.81 20.60 -1.07
C LYS A 330 5.11 20.51 -2.57
N VAL A 331 5.73 19.43 -3.03
CA VAL A 331 5.91 19.18 -4.47
C VAL A 331 4.56 19.05 -5.17
N ALA A 332 3.62 18.33 -4.57
CA ALA A 332 2.28 18.16 -5.12
C ALA A 332 1.49 19.48 -5.13
N GLU A 333 1.58 20.30 -4.08
CA GLU A 333 0.96 21.63 -4.01
C GLU A 333 1.47 22.55 -5.14
N LEU A 334 2.77 22.56 -5.43
CA LEU A 334 3.34 23.35 -6.51
C LEU A 334 2.80 22.94 -7.88
N LEU A 335 2.72 21.63 -8.16
CA LEU A 335 2.15 21.11 -9.40
C LEU A 335 0.65 21.41 -9.50
N ASN A 336 -0.09 21.29 -8.40
CA ASN A 336 -1.51 21.63 -8.36
C ASN A 336 -1.74 23.14 -8.60
N MET A 337 -0.88 23.99 -8.08
CA MET A 337 -0.96 25.43 -8.34
C MET A 337 -0.85 25.72 -9.85
N LEU A 338 0.10 25.09 -10.55
CA LEU A 338 0.25 25.24 -12.01
C LEU A 338 -0.92 24.65 -12.79
N GLY A 339 -1.55 23.58 -12.27
CA GLY A 339 -2.72 22.93 -12.86
C GLY A 339 -4.07 23.55 -12.46
N GLY A 340 -4.09 24.61 -11.64
CA GLY A 340 -5.33 25.19 -11.10
C GLY A 340 -6.12 24.19 -10.26
N GLY A 341 -5.45 23.40 -9.40
CA GLY A 341 -6.04 22.37 -8.55
C GLY A 341 -6.27 21.02 -9.26
N ARG A 342 -5.78 20.87 -10.49
CA ARG A 342 -5.92 19.66 -11.32
C ARG A 342 -4.57 19.03 -11.64
N ILE A 343 -4.61 17.81 -12.16
CA ILE A 343 -3.42 17.07 -12.60
C ILE A 343 -2.86 17.69 -13.88
N LEU A 344 -1.54 17.91 -13.92
CA LEU A 344 -0.84 18.31 -15.13
C LEU A 344 -0.58 17.07 -16.02
N VAL A 345 -0.60 17.28 -17.34
CA VAL A 345 -0.17 16.30 -18.34
C VAL A 345 0.81 16.93 -19.31
N GLN A 346 1.90 16.22 -19.63
CA GLN A 346 2.94 16.66 -20.55
C GLN A 346 3.38 15.48 -21.41
N ARG A 347 3.64 15.72 -22.71
CA ARG A 347 4.22 14.73 -23.61
C ARG A 347 5.70 14.54 -23.31
N TYR A 348 6.17 13.30 -23.39
CA TYR A 348 7.57 12.97 -23.14
C TYR A 348 8.53 13.74 -24.08
N GLY A 349 8.20 13.83 -25.37
CA GLY A 349 9.01 14.60 -26.33
C GLY A 349 9.13 16.10 -25.95
N ASP A 350 8.06 16.70 -25.44
CA ASP A 350 8.08 18.11 -25.00
C ASP A 350 8.95 18.30 -23.75
N ILE A 351 8.99 17.30 -22.86
CA ILE A 351 9.89 17.29 -21.69
C ILE A 351 11.35 17.28 -22.17
N LEU A 352 11.69 16.44 -23.14
CA LEU A 352 13.05 16.37 -23.68
C LEU A 352 13.47 17.65 -24.41
N ASP A 353 12.52 18.30 -25.08
CA ASP A 353 12.73 19.59 -25.75
C ASP A 353 12.74 20.80 -24.79
N GLY A 354 12.48 20.57 -23.49
CA GLY A 354 12.43 21.64 -22.47
C GLY A 354 11.27 22.61 -22.65
N LYS A 355 10.14 22.15 -23.17
CA LYS A 355 8.95 22.98 -23.46
C LYS A 355 7.68 22.39 -22.85
N ARG A 356 6.70 23.25 -22.58
CA ARG A 356 5.38 22.81 -22.15
C ARG A 356 4.62 22.11 -23.28
N THR A 357 3.68 21.20 -22.93
CA THR A 357 2.68 20.69 -23.85
C THR A 357 1.49 21.63 -23.95
N TRP A 358 0.93 21.79 -25.15
CA TRP A 358 -0.28 22.58 -25.39
C TRP A 358 -1.49 21.68 -25.66
N GLN A 359 -2.69 22.15 -25.34
CA GLN A 359 -3.92 21.36 -25.49
C GLN A 359 -4.17 20.88 -26.92
N ASN A 360 -3.84 21.68 -27.92
CA ASN A 360 -3.97 21.30 -29.33
C ASN A 360 -2.99 20.22 -29.76
N GLU A 361 -1.88 20.06 -29.08
CA GLU A 361 -0.91 18.97 -29.32
C GLU A 361 -1.43 17.65 -28.80
N LEU A 362 -2.06 17.64 -27.60
CA LEU A 362 -2.71 16.46 -27.03
C LEU A 362 -3.86 15.95 -27.91
N SER A 363 -4.65 16.85 -28.49
CA SER A 363 -5.79 16.48 -29.34
C SER A 363 -5.39 15.83 -30.68
N ARG A 364 -4.13 15.98 -31.08
CA ARG A 364 -3.57 15.39 -32.33
C ARG A 364 -2.64 14.19 -32.07
N SER A 365 -2.44 13.85 -30.80
CA SER A 365 -1.54 12.76 -30.39
C SER A 365 -2.16 11.38 -30.62
N ASN A 366 -1.32 10.38 -30.93
CA ASN A 366 -1.74 8.98 -30.96
C ASN A 366 -2.15 8.46 -29.57
N VAL A 367 -1.54 9.01 -28.52
CA VAL A 367 -1.91 8.73 -27.13
C VAL A 367 -2.94 9.78 -26.67
N VAL A 368 -4.21 9.40 -26.68
CA VAL A 368 -5.29 10.26 -26.21
C VAL A 368 -5.41 10.16 -24.69
N PRO A 369 -5.35 11.29 -23.94
CA PRO A 369 -5.47 11.27 -22.49
C PRO A 369 -6.73 10.57 -22.00
N THR A 370 -6.61 9.61 -21.06
CA THR A 370 -7.76 8.97 -20.42
C THR A 370 -8.29 9.70 -19.20
N LEU A 371 -7.57 10.74 -18.72
CA LEU A 371 -8.04 11.72 -17.74
C LEU A 371 -8.43 13.03 -18.45
N PRO A 372 -9.71 13.22 -18.82
CA PRO A 372 -10.15 14.36 -19.64
C PRO A 372 -9.89 15.72 -18.98
N ASP A 373 -9.91 15.77 -17.64
CA ASP A 373 -9.75 17.01 -16.86
C ASP A 373 -8.28 17.36 -16.60
N ALA A 374 -7.32 16.55 -17.09
CA ALA A 374 -5.91 16.88 -16.97
C ALA A 374 -5.56 18.14 -17.77
N VAL A 375 -4.68 18.95 -17.22
CA VAL A 375 -4.26 20.24 -17.82
C VAL A 375 -2.96 20.06 -18.58
N ALA A 376 -2.96 20.35 -19.87
CA ALA A 376 -1.74 20.42 -20.65
C ALA A 376 -0.79 21.47 -20.09
N GLY A 377 0.43 21.09 -19.73
CA GLY A 377 1.34 22.00 -19.04
C GLY A 377 2.78 21.56 -19.06
N ASP A 378 3.51 22.03 -18.08
CA ASP A 378 4.91 21.72 -17.84
C ASP A 378 5.12 21.18 -16.42
N ILE A 379 5.28 19.88 -16.31
CA ILE A 379 5.55 19.18 -15.05
C ILE A 379 6.95 19.56 -14.53
N THR A 380 7.90 19.80 -15.43
CA THR A 380 9.30 20.08 -15.06
C THR A 380 9.48 21.40 -14.34
N SER A 381 8.54 22.34 -14.50
CA SER A 381 8.57 23.64 -13.80
C SER A 381 8.42 23.53 -12.28
N ALA A 382 7.87 22.43 -11.75
CA ALA A 382 7.65 22.27 -10.31
C ALA A 382 8.15 20.92 -9.75
N MET A 383 8.38 19.92 -10.60
CA MET A 383 8.98 18.67 -10.19
C MET A 383 10.47 18.86 -9.86
N PRO A 384 10.98 18.34 -8.74
CA PRO A 384 12.40 18.46 -8.42
C PRO A 384 13.29 17.92 -9.55
N TYR A 385 14.33 18.66 -9.90
CA TYR A 385 15.27 18.30 -10.97
C TYR A 385 15.81 16.85 -10.82
N ARG A 386 16.20 16.47 -9.59
CA ARG A 386 16.68 15.12 -9.29
C ARG A 386 15.64 14.05 -9.60
N THR A 387 14.40 14.29 -9.23
CA THR A 387 13.26 13.38 -9.50
C THR A 387 13.03 13.23 -11.01
N MET A 388 12.96 14.34 -11.75
CA MET A 388 12.75 14.30 -13.20
C MET A 388 13.91 13.63 -13.95
N THR A 389 15.15 13.90 -13.57
CA THR A 389 16.32 13.24 -14.14
C THR A 389 16.27 11.73 -13.93
N ASN A 390 15.93 11.28 -12.73
CA ASN A 390 15.75 9.87 -12.44
C ASN A 390 14.64 9.24 -13.27
N ILE A 391 13.50 9.90 -13.43
CA ILE A 391 12.36 9.43 -14.20
C ILE A 391 12.70 9.33 -15.69
N ILE A 392 13.30 10.35 -16.27
CA ILE A 392 13.69 10.37 -17.70
C ILE A 392 14.65 9.22 -17.98
N ASN A 393 15.72 9.09 -17.19
CA ASN A 393 16.71 8.04 -17.40
C ASN A 393 16.15 6.63 -17.17
N PHE A 394 15.16 6.49 -16.27
CA PHE A 394 14.46 5.22 -16.09
C PHE A 394 13.51 4.90 -17.26
N ILE A 395 12.84 5.89 -17.85
CA ILE A 395 12.01 5.75 -19.05
C ILE A 395 12.88 5.28 -20.23
N GLU A 396 14.06 5.87 -20.42
CA GLU A 396 15.01 5.45 -21.45
C GLU A 396 15.48 3.99 -21.26
N ALA A 397 15.82 3.63 -20.03
CA ALA A 397 16.16 2.25 -19.70
C ALA A 397 14.98 1.29 -19.95
N LEU A 398 13.78 1.68 -19.57
CA LEU A 398 12.56 0.90 -19.76
C LEU A 398 12.24 0.71 -21.26
N ASN A 399 12.58 1.66 -22.12
CA ASN A 399 12.40 1.57 -23.57
C ASN A 399 13.19 0.41 -24.20
N THR A 400 14.28 -0.04 -23.59
CA THR A 400 15.02 -1.25 -24.00
C THR A 400 14.19 -2.51 -23.76
N VAL A 401 13.45 -2.54 -22.65
CA VAL A 401 12.59 -3.69 -22.28
C VAL A 401 11.28 -3.65 -23.08
N VAL A 402 10.73 -2.46 -23.26
CA VAL A 402 9.45 -2.17 -23.91
C VAL A 402 9.67 -1.12 -24.99
N PRO A 403 10.08 -1.52 -26.21
CA PRO A 403 10.31 -0.59 -27.31
C PRO A 403 9.08 0.27 -27.62
N GLY A 404 9.28 1.59 -27.72
CA GLY A 404 8.23 2.58 -27.91
C GLY A 404 7.71 3.21 -26.62
N PHE A 405 8.18 2.77 -25.45
CA PHE A 405 7.76 3.35 -24.16
C PHE A 405 8.28 4.80 -24.01
N ALA A 406 9.48 5.11 -24.47
CA ALA A 406 10.04 6.47 -24.55
C ALA A 406 9.63 7.22 -25.83
N GLY A 407 8.46 6.92 -26.39
CA GLY A 407 7.92 7.61 -27.55
C GLY A 407 7.64 9.09 -27.25
N THR A 408 7.83 9.97 -28.23
CA THR A 408 7.63 11.44 -28.05
C THR A 408 6.22 11.81 -27.65
N GLU A 409 5.21 10.97 -27.96
CA GLU A 409 3.81 11.17 -27.62
C GLU A 409 3.37 10.43 -26.35
N THR A 410 4.28 9.70 -25.69
CA THR A 410 4.02 9.14 -24.35
C THR A 410 3.62 10.25 -23.38
N LEU A 411 2.55 10.06 -22.63
CA LEU A 411 2.02 11.06 -21.71
C LEU A 411 2.51 10.81 -20.29
N LEU A 412 2.97 11.88 -19.65
CA LEU A 412 3.33 11.89 -18.23
C LEU A 412 2.34 12.78 -17.48
N TYR A 413 1.77 12.27 -16.42
CA TYR A 413 0.86 12.98 -15.52
C TYR A 413 1.51 13.19 -14.16
N GLY A 414 1.37 14.36 -13.59
CA GLY A 414 1.93 14.66 -12.27
C GLY A 414 1.06 15.59 -11.44
N PRO A 415 1.23 15.50 -10.12
CA PRO A 415 2.14 14.63 -9.37
C PRO A 415 1.56 13.21 -9.08
N GLU A 416 2.38 12.18 -9.14
CA GLU A 416 2.11 10.92 -8.43
C GLU A 416 2.96 10.90 -7.16
N VAL A 417 2.31 10.81 -5.99
CA VAL A 417 3.02 10.76 -4.71
C VAL A 417 2.50 9.59 -3.89
N LYS A 418 3.41 8.84 -3.30
CA LYS A 418 3.07 7.80 -2.33
C LYS A 418 3.72 8.16 -1.00
N PHE A 419 2.85 8.49 -0.06
CA PHE A 419 3.23 8.79 1.31
C PHE A 419 3.38 7.49 2.08
N TYR A 420 4.53 7.30 2.71
CA TYR A 420 4.76 6.16 3.57
C TYR A 420 4.79 6.61 5.02
N SER A 421 4.13 5.78 5.83
CA SER A 421 3.99 6.05 7.26
C SER A 421 5.35 6.16 7.94
N ASN A 422 5.34 6.75 9.12
CA ASN A 422 6.39 6.61 10.11
C ASN A 422 6.82 5.15 10.25
N LYS A 423 8.11 4.87 10.41
CA LYS A 423 8.64 3.52 10.60
C LYS A 423 9.00 3.34 12.08
N VAL A 424 8.23 2.52 12.78
CA VAL A 424 8.48 2.20 14.19
C VAL A 424 9.72 1.31 14.27
N GLU A 425 10.64 1.59 15.18
CA GLU A 425 11.80 0.74 15.44
C GLU A 425 11.34 -0.45 16.30
N ILE A 426 11.50 -1.64 15.74
CA ILE A 426 11.08 -2.90 16.36
C ILE A 426 12.21 -3.93 16.27
N SER A 427 12.22 -4.85 17.22
CA SER A 427 13.09 -6.02 17.18
C SER A 427 12.67 -7.04 16.09
N GLN A 428 13.47 -8.10 15.91
CA GLN A 428 13.08 -9.22 15.04
C GLN A 428 11.84 -9.99 15.55
N GLU A 429 11.46 -9.76 16.80
CA GLU A 429 10.20 -10.26 17.40
C GLU A 429 9.09 -9.22 17.37
N PHE A 430 9.29 -8.10 16.66
CA PHE A 430 8.34 -7.00 16.48
C PHE A 430 8.05 -6.19 17.75
N GLU A 431 8.82 -6.39 18.82
CA GLU A 431 8.73 -5.65 20.08
C GLU A 431 9.31 -4.25 19.93
N THR A 432 8.63 -3.25 20.46
CA THR A 432 9.06 -1.85 20.51
C THR A 432 10.06 -1.59 21.67
N SER A 433 10.39 -0.31 21.93
CA SER A 433 11.14 0.08 23.13
C SER A 433 10.35 -0.16 24.43
N ILE A 434 9.04 -0.28 24.39
CA ILE A 434 8.17 -0.66 25.51
C ILE A 434 8.01 -2.17 25.51
N LYS A 435 8.30 -2.80 26.67
CA LYS A 435 8.22 -4.26 26.81
C LYS A 435 6.80 -4.79 26.63
N ASN A 436 6.67 -5.91 25.90
CA ASN A 436 5.43 -6.59 25.54
C ASN A 436 4.46 -5.75 24.69
N LEU A 437 4.93 -4.60 24.14
CA LEU A 437 4.23 -3.82 23.14
C LEU A 437 4.81 -4.10 21.76
N TYR A 438 3.99 -4.56 20.83
CA TYR A 438 4.37 -4.95 19.47
C TYR A 438 3.68 -4.07 18.43
N CYS A 439 4.37 -3.71 17.35
CA CYS A 439 3.80 -2.93 16.25
C CYS A 439 3.89 -3.69 14.94
N LEU A 440 2.74 -3.89 14.28
CA LEU A 440 2.61 -4.69 13.08
C LEU A 440 1.91 -3.94 11.93
N GLY A 441 2.02 -4.54 10.75
CA GLY A 441 1.25 -4.14 9.59
C GLY A 441 1.68 -2.80 9.01
N ASP A 442 0.85 -2.26 8.12
CA ASP A 442 1.17 -1.06 7.35
C ASP A 442 1.37 0.19 8.22
N SER A 443 0.75 0.27 9.41
CA SER A 443 0.96 1.38 10.34
C SER A 443 2.35 1.42 10.94
N SER A 444 2.98 0.25 11.13
CA SER A 444 4.36 0.17 11.63
C SER A 444 5.42 0.64 10.62
N GLY A 445 5.04 0.76 9.33
CA GLY A 445 5.94 1.13 8.24
C GLY A 445 6.76 -0.01 7.65
N TRP A 446 6.62 -1.25 8.16
CA TRP A 446 7.39 -2.41 7.70
C TRP A 446 6.73 -3.21 6.59
N THR A 447 5.40 -3.20 6.52
CA THR A 447 4.64 -3.93 5.49
C THR A 447 3.81 -3.02 4.61
N ARG A 448 3.42 -3.54 3.45
CA ARG A 448 2.48 -2.92 2.50
C ARG A 448 1.71 -4.00 1.78
N GLY A 449 0.39 -3.96 1.92
CA GLY A 449 -0.51 -4.89 1.24
C GLY A 449 -0.82 -6.15 2.04
N LEU A 450 -1.75 -6.94 1.50
CA LEU A 450 -2.43 -8.01 2.22
C LEU A 450 -1.48 -9.10 2.71
N MET A 451 -0.67 -9.67 1.81
CA MET A 451 0.18 -10.81 2.15
C MET A 451 1.18 -10.47 3.23
N MET A 452 1.94 -9.38 3.06
CA MET A 452 2.96 -8.99 4.05
C MET A 452 2.37 -8.63 5.41
N ALA A 453 1.22 -7.97 5.44
CA ALA A 453 0.53 -7.70 6.71
C ALA A 453 0.04 -8.99 7.37
N SER A 454 -0.51 -9.94 6.59
CA SER A 454 -1.00 -11.23 7.09
C SER A 454 0.11 -12.09 7.66
N LEU A 455 1.21 -12.26 6.91
CA LEU A 455 2.34 -13.09 7.38
C LEU A 455 3.05 -12.49 8.60
N MET A 456 3.11 -11.15 8.70
CA MET A 456 3.63 -10.49 9.91
C MET A 456 2.75 -10.81 11.12
N GLY A 457 1.42 -10.89 10.93
CA GLY A 457 0.46 -11.35 11.94
C GLY A 457 0.66 -12.81 12.30
N VAL A 458 0.81 -13.71 11.32
CA VAL A 458 1.12 -15.14 11.55
C VAL A 458 2.38 -15.28 12.41
N ARG A 459 3.47 -14.59 12.02
CA ARG A 459 4.72 -14.62 12.78
C ARG A 459 4.54 -14.13 14.20
N MET A 460 3.77 -13.06 14.42
CA MET A 460 3.47 -12.55 15.76
C MET A 460 2.72 -13.60 16.60
N GLY A 461 1.71 -14.25 16.04
CA GLY A 461 0.99 -15.33 16.70
C GLY A 461 1.92 -16.49 17.09
N GLN A 462 2.88 -16.85 16.22
CA GLN A 462 3.92 -17.85 16.52
C GLN A 462 4.84 -17.41 17.66
N ILE A 463 5.28 -16.14 17.67
CA ILE A 463 6.12 -15.60 18.73
C ILE A 463 5.39 -15.67 20.08
N LEU A 464 4.14 -15.19 20.12
CA LEU A 464 3.34 -15.18 21.35
C LEU A 464 2.97 -16.60 21.84
N SER A 465 2.86 -17.58 20.93
CA SER A 465 2.59 -18.96 21.32
C SER A 465 3.78 -19.68 21.95
N ASN A 466 4.98 -19.12 21.84
CA ASN A 466 6.20 -19.66 22.44
C ASN A 466 6.57 -18.94 23.75
N LYS A 467 5.79 -17.94 24.15
CA LYS A 467 5.87 -17.23 25.43
C LYS A 467 4.85 -17.78 26.43
#